data_929699ec6f5ddfab80392a0b098f6c68
#
_entry.id   929699ec6f5ddfab80392a0b098f6c68
#
_cell.length_a   1.000
_cell.length_b   1.000
_cell.length_c   1.000
_cell.angle_alpha   90.00
_cell.angle_beta   90.00
_cell.angle_gamma   90.00
#
_symmetry.space_group_name_H-M   'P 1'
#
loop_
_entity.id
_entity.type
_entity.pdbx_description
1 polymer ?
#
loop_
_entity_poly.entity_id
_entity_poly.type
_entity_poly.pdbx_seq_one_letter_code
_entity_poly.pdbx_strand_id
1 'polypeptide(L)'
;PAATAARASDTAPAPAPRRLGSPASLANRRVLFVAKDRRAVPTPASRSPGSIRVSAAAAPVAAMSTLGATALQFTPLDALCGGTILGIAAVAKLMLTGRLLGVSASVKRPAQGEFFSWDFAFLGGLLAAGAYHVATAGPLPAEPMVGVGRALLSGGLVGAGSAMGNGCTSGHGICGNARLSPRSMAYTGVFMLVGFIAATAFDTAGALGIAPVSAVAAMTVPPLAALQAWFAFAAASVGAFIGLGALATSGKDAASGGAYAVDELSGGLVSGVQSELRPPWTPTIGPRKKLVNVAADAVVGFVFGTGLIISGMTRPVKVAGFLSALHPAWDPSLALVMGGALALCAPGFYFVQKYQRAPVCSLEFGFTSKSKLDARLMAGGALFGAGWGLGGICPGPSIVALAMVPSPSVAAWVAGMVLGMVANKNLLSTRRQSSMSAASL
;
A
#
# COMPACT_ATOMS: atom_id res chain seq x y z
N PRO A 1 7.84 -17.05 -71.78
CA PRO A 1 8.33 -18.38 -72.00
C PRO A 1 8.76 -19.01 -70.68
N ALA A 2 8.12 -20.09 -70.51
CA ALA A 2 8.54 -21.43 -70.23
C ALA A 2 9.06 -21.63 -68.79
N ALA A 3 8.38 -22.31 -68.01
CA ALA A 3 7.99 -23.73 -68.02
C ALA A 3 8.82 -24.56 -66.99
N THR A 4 8.08 -25.25 -66.18
CA THR A 4 8.18 -26.69 -65.78
C THR A 4 9.32 -27.10 -64.85
N ALA A 5 9.18 -28.00 -63.88
CA ALA A 5 8.26 -29.05 -63.47
C ALA A 5 8.74 -29.57 -62.10
N ALA A 6 7.90 -29.88 -61.21
CA ALA A 6 7.44 -31.15 -60.67
C ALA A 6 8.43 -32.32 -60.46
N ARG A 7 8.44 -32.87 -59.22
CA ARG A 7 8.43 -34.28 -58.79
C ARG A 7 8.54 -34.30 -57.28
N ALA A 8 7.64 -34.71 -56.47
CA ALA A 8 6.87 -35.95 -56.15
C ALA A 8 7.74 -37.19 -55.88
N SER A 9 7.42 -37.79 -54.79
CA SER A 9 7.51 -39.19 -54.35
C SER A 9 8.39 -39.34 -53.09
N ASP A 10 8.13 -40.17 -52.12
CA ASP A 10 7.13 -41.20 -51.83
C ASP A 10 7.28 -41.56 -50.34
N THR A 11 6.17 -41.69 -49.68
CA THR A 11 5.67 -42.82 -48.90
C THR A 11 6.67 -43.62 -48.05
N ALA A 12 6.38 -43.92 -46.81
CA ALA A 12 5.39 -44.79 -46.26
C ALA A 12 5.52 -44.95 -44.72
N PRO A 13 4.60 -45.67 -44.05
CA PRO A 13 4.10 -45.27 -42.74
C PRO A 13 4.59 -46.16 -41.57
N ALA A 14 4.06 -45.84 -40.41
CA ALA A 14 4.22 -46.42 -39.09
C ALA A 14 3.99 -47.95 -38.99
N PRO A 15 4.36 -48.55 -37.86
CA PRO A 15 3.39 -49.40 -37.21
C PRO A 15 3.12 -49.05 -35.75
N ALA A 16 1.85 -49.27 -35.40
CA ALA A 16 1.21 -49.10 -34.13
C ALA A 16 1.30 -50.39 -33.25
N PRO A 17 0.67 -50.48 -32.12
CA PRO A 17 1.20 -50.94 -30.84
C PRO A 17 0.81 -52.37 -30.47
N ARG A 18 1.49 -52.96 -29.53
CA ARG A 18 1.05 -54.19 -28.87
C ARG A 18 0.65 -53.96 -27.43
N ARG A 19 -0.61 -54.21 -27.16
CA ARG A 19 -1.19 -54.55 -25.86
C ARG A 19 -0.85 -56.00 -25.49
N LEU A 20 -0.75 -56.25 -24.16
CA LEU A 20 -1.06 -57.53 -23.47
C LEU A 20 -0.55 -57.31 -22.03
N GLY A 21 -1.22 -57.54 -20.93
CA GLY A 21 -2.39 -58.27 -20.58
C GLY A 21 -2.36 -58.34 -19.05
N SER A 22 -3.48 -58.09 -18.41
CA SER A 22 -3.73 -58.46 -17.02
C SER A 22 -4.08 -59.95 -16.97
N PRO A 23 -3.85 -60.69 -15.86
CA PRO A 23 -4.92 -60.84 -14.89
C PRO A 23 -4.51 -61.12 -13.41
N ALA A 24 -5.34 -60.64 -12.53
CA ALA A 24 -6.15 -61.32 -11.51
C ALA A 24 -5.53 -62.16 -10.38
N SER A 25 -5.88 -61.79 -9.14
CA SER A 25 -6.58 -62.63 -8.16
C SER A 25 -5.76 -63.61 -7.31
N LEU A 26 -5.86 -63.47 -6.02
CA LEU A 26 -6.23 -64.46 -4.96
C LEU A 26 -5.75 -63.98 -3.59
N ALA A 27 -6.61 -63.49 -2.77
CA ALA A 27 -7.41 -64.22 -1.76
C ALA A 27 -6.64 -64.56 -0.45
N ASN A 28 -7.05 -63.90 0.58
CA ASN A 28 -7.35 -64.42 1.93
C ASN A 28 -6.42 -65.44 2.60
N ARG A 29 -5.84 -65.01 3.75
CA ARG A 29 -5.84 -65.84 4.97
C ARG A 29 -5.64 -65.01 6.21
N ARG A 30 -6.66 -65.01 7.04
CA ARG A 30 -6.61 -64.67 8.46
C ARG A 30 -5.82 -65.77 9.18
N VAL A 31 -4.90 -65.37 10.09
CA VAL A 31 -4.50 -66.22 11.21
C VAL A 31 -4.44 -65.37 12.45
N LEU A 32 -5.32 -65.67 13.36
CA LEU A 32 -5.35 -65.23 14.75
C LEU A 32 -4.21 -65.97 15.48
N PHE A 33 -3.40 -65.28 16.27
CA PHE A 33 -2.71 -65.88 17.42
C PHE A 33 -2.69 -64.94 18.64
N VAL A 34 -2.94 -65.53 19.76
CA VAL A 34 -3.26 -65.06 21.07
C VAL A 34 -2.04 -64.53 21.82
N ALA A 35 -2.29 -63.62 22.70
CA ALA A 35 -1.40 -62.91 23.64
C ALA A 35 -0.43 -63.77 24.44
N LYS A 36 0.75 -63.17 24.73
CA LYS A 36 1.43 -63.48 25.99
C LYS A 36 2.27 -62.27 26.43
N ASP A 37 1.89 -61.81 27.58
CA ASP A 37 2.54 -60.78 28.39
C ASP A 37 4.06 -61.00 28.56
N ARG A 38 4.86 -59.98 28.22
CA ARG A 38 6.19 -59.83 28.84
C ARG A 38 6.52 -58.35 28.96
N ARG A 39 6.83 -57.95 30.16
CA ARG A 39 7.25 -56.64 30.64
C ARG A 39 8.38 -56.06 29.74
N ALA A 40 8.15 -54.86 29.26
CA ALA A 40 9.15 -54.11 28.45
C ALA A 40 10.07 -53.28 29.37
N VAL A 41 11.35 -53.46 29.14
CA VAL A 41 12.46 -52.61 29.62
C VAL A 41 12.50 -51.37 28.72
N PRO A 42 12.65 -50.14 29.25
CA PRO A 42 12.68 -48.94 28.37
C PRO A 42 14.04 -48.82 27.66
N THR A 43 14.00 -48.84 26.34
CA THR A 43 15.11 -48.45 25.47
C THR A 43 15.15 -46.95 25.22
N PRO A 44 16.32 -46.32 25.11
CA PRO A 44 16.43 -44.87 24.93
C PRO A 44 15.97 -44.42 23.54
N ALA A 45 15.18 -43.33 23.51
CA ALA A 45 14.60 -42.74 22.33
C ALA A 45 15.65 -42.31 21.32
N SER A 46 15.51 -42.81 20.11
CA SER A 46 16.22 -42.33 18.90
C SER A 46 15.72 -40.92 18.58
N ARG A 47 16.64 -39.95 18.60
CA ARG A 47 16.38 -38.58 18.12
C ARG A 47 16.19 -38.62 16.61
N SER A 48 15.00 -38.33 16.14
CA SER A 48 14.77 -37.96 14.74
C SER A 48 15.36 -36.55 14.47
N PRO A 49 15.95 -36.30 13.28
CA PRO A 49 16.47 -34.97 12.95
C PRO A 49 15.32 -33.95 12.94
N GLY A 50 15.43 -32.95 13.79
CA GLY A 50 14.42 -31.92 13.94
C GLY A 50 14.19 -31.13 12.66
N SER A 51 12.96 -31.11 12.24
CA SER A 51 12.44 -30.05 11.39
C SER A 51 12.67 -28.72 12.11
N ILE A 52 13.50 -27.86 11.54
CA ILE A 52 13.69 -26.48 12.00
C ILE A 52 12.36 -25.76 11.74
N ARG A 53 11.48 -25.76 12.72
CA ARG A 53 10.37 -24.81 12.76
C ARG A 53 10.98 -23.44 13.04
N VAL A 54 11.00 -22.59 12.03
CA VAL A 54 11.26 -21.16 12.19
C VAL A 54 10.06 -20.57 12.94
N SER A 55 10.08 -20.67 14.25
CA SER A 55 9.14 -20.07 15.17
C SER A 55 9.90 -19.19 16.17
N ALA A 56 10.59 -18.18 15.66
CA ALA A 56 11.37 -17.29 16.51
C ALA A 56 10.73 -15.91 16.75
N ALA A 57 9.54 -15.63 16.18
CA ALA A 57 8.90 -14.31 16.30
C ALA A 57 7.71 -14.25 17.27
N ALA A 58 7.25 -15.38 17.81
CA ALA A 58 6.04 -15.40 18.64
C ALA A 58 6.29 -15.45 20.18
N ALA A 59 7.51 -15.74 20.60
CA ALA A 59 7.80 -15.98 22.01
C ALA A 59 7.73 -14.74 22.93
N PRO A 60 8.10 -13.51 22.54
CA PRO A 60 7.97 -12.36 23.45
C PRO A 60 6.53 -11.81 23.55
N VAL A 61 5.67 -12.07 22.55
CA VAL A 61 4.28 -11.56 22.56
C VAL A 61 3.35 -12.34 23.47
N ALA A 62 3.58 -13.65 23.59
CA ALA A 62 2.75 -14.53 24.43
C ALA A 62 2.91 -14.28 25.95
N ALA A 63 4.05 -13.76 26.39
CA ALA A 63 4.30 -13.45 27.80
C ALA A 63 3.64 -12.14 28.28
N MET A 64 3.21 -11.29 27.33
CA MET A 64 2.62 -9.97 27.65
C MET A 64 1.10 -9.94 27.68
N SER A 65 0.42 -11.00 27.22
CA SER A 65 -1.05 -11.06 27.17
C SER A 65 -1.72 -11.24 28.53
N THR A 66 -0.99 -11.42 29.62
CA THR A 66 -1.56 -11.62 30.97
C THR A 66 -1.89 -10.33 31.72
N LEU A 67 -1.56 -9.16 31.22
CA LEU A 67 -1.75 -7.88 31.90
C LEU A 67 -2.86 -6.98 31.34
N GLY A 68 -3.58 -7.39 30.30
CA GLY A 68 -4.70 -6.60 29.75
C GLY A 68 -4.31 -5.25 29.12
N ALA A 69 -3.04 -4.85 29.19
CA ALA A 69 -2.52 -3.62 28.63
C ALA A 69 -1.54 -3.92 27.50
N THR A 70 -1.69 -3.23 26.35
CA THR A 70 -0.79 -3.40 25.20
C THR A 70 0.50 -2.64 25.46
N ALA A 71 1.60 -3.34 25.73
CA ALA A 71 2.92 -2.70 25.80
C ALA A 71 3.38 -2.32 24.40
N LEU A 72 3.62 -1.03 24.21
CA LEU A 72 4.14 -0.47 22.98
C LEU A 72 5.67 -0.69 22.95
N GLN A 73 6.17 -1.21 21.83
CA GLN A 73 7.60 -1.44 21.62
C GLN A 73 8.12 -0.47 20.58
N PHE A 74 9.26 0.14 20.85
CA PHE A 74 9.98 0.95 19.87
C PHE A 74 10.76 0.06 18.90
N THR A 75 10.41 0.10 17.63
CA THR A 75 10.97 -0.75 16.56
C THR A 75 11.65 0.11 15.49
N PRO A 76 12.84 0.68 15.75
CA PRO A 76 13.45 1.67 14.88
C PRO A 76 13.85 1.11 13.51
N LEU A 77 14.39 -0.10 13.46
CA LEU A 77 14.83 -0.72 12.21
C LEU A 77 13.63 -1.15 11.34
N ASP A 78 12.57 -1.69 11.96
CA ASP A 78 11.32 -2.03 11.24
C ASP A 78 10.71 -0.76 10.62
N ALA A 79 10.67 0.31 11.41
CA ALA A 79 10.15 1.59 10.97
C ALA A 79 10.96 2.17 9.79
N LEU A 80 12.29 2.14 9.89
CA LEU A 80 13.18 2.65 8.85
C LEU A 80 13.10 1.79 7.58
N CYS A 81 13.17 0.45 7.70
CA CYS A 81 13.07 -0.47 6.57
C CYS A 81 11.70 -0.38 5.89
N GLY A 82 10.62 -0.38 6.67
CA GLY A 82 9.28 -0.17 6.11
C GLY A 82 9.17 1.18 5.40
N GLY A 83 9.70 2.24 6.00
CA GLY A 83 9.75 3.57 5.40
C GLY A 83 10.50 3.61 4.07
N THR A 84 11.66 2.95 3.97
CA THR A 84 12.41 2.87 2.71
C THR A 84 11.63 2.13 1.61
N ILE A 85 10.92 1.04 1.96
CA ILE A 85 10.05 0.32 1.02
C ILE A 85 8.90 1.23 0.54
N LEU A 86 8.29 2.03 1.43
CA LEU A 86 7.31 3.04 1.04
C LEU A 86 7.88 4.04 0.04
N GLY A 87 9.13 4.47 0.26
CA GLY A 87 9.87 5.36 -0.64
C GLY A 87 10.10 4.74 -2.02
N ILE A 88 10.55 3.48 -2.09
CA ILE A 88 10.71 2.72 -3.34
C ILE A 88 9.40 2.70 -4.12
N ALA A 89 8.28 2.33 -3.48
CA ALA A 89 6.97 2.28 -4.11
C ALA A 89 6.53 3.65 -4.64
N ALA A 90 6.78 4.74 -3.89
CA ALA A 90 6.40 6.08 -4.30
C ALA A 90 7.20 6.59 -5.50
N VAL A 91 8.52 6.35 -5.53
CA VAL A 91 9.39 6.70 -6.66
C VAL A 91 9.02 5.89 -7.89
N ALA A 92 8.84 4.57 -7.75
CA ALA A 92 8.45 3.69 -8.84
C ALA A 92 7.10 4.09 -9.46
N LYS A 93 6.10 4.45 -8.63
CA LYS A 93 4.82 4.95 -9.11
C LYS A 93 5.00 6.19 -9.97
N LEU A 94 5.79 7.14 -9.52
CA LEU A 94 6.06 8.37 -10.29
C LEU A 94 6.77 8.06 -11.60
N MET A 95 7.83 7.26 -11.58
CA MET A 95 8.61 6.91 -12.77
C MET A 95 7.80 6.17 -13.83
N LEU A 96 7.02 5.18 -13.40
CA LEU A 96 6.27 4.32 -14.32
C LEU A 96 4.98 4.97 -14.80
N THR A 97 4.18 5.50 -13.89
CA THR A 97 2.81 5.94 -14.19
C THR A 97 2.65 7.45 -14.29
N GLY A 98 3.65 8.22 -13.88
CA GLY A 98 3.60 9.69 -13.82
C GLY A 98 2.73 10.24 -12.69
N ARG A 99 2.11 9.39 -11.87
CA ARG A 99 1.20 9.79 -10.80
C ARG A 99 1.89 9.80 -9.46
N LEU A 100 1.59 10.80 -8.65
CA LEU A 100 2.02 10.84 -7.25
C LEU A 100 1.25 9.78 -6.44
N LEU A 101 1.94 9.12 -5.51
CA LEU A 101 1.32 8.17 -4.61
C LEU A 101 0.46 8.92 -3.59
N GLY A 102 -0.79 8.52 -3.45
CA GLY A 102 -1.72 9.07 -2.48
C GLY A 102 -2.92 8.15 -2.30
N VAL A 103 -2.93 7.40 -1.19
CA VAL A 103 -4.00 6.43 -0.92
C VAL A 103 -5.38 7.09 -0.87
N SER A 104 -5.50 8.23 -0.20
CA SER A 104 -6.77 8.96 -0.10
C SER A 104 -7.31 9.39 -1.47
N ALA A 105 -6.45 9.66 -2.45
CA ALA A 105 -6.89 10.01 -3.80
C ALA A 105 -7.52 8.80 -4.51
N SER A 106 -6.92 7.61 -4.35
CA SER A 106 -7.45 6.37 -4.94
C SER A 106 -8.74 5.89 -4.28
N VAL A 107 -9.03 6.30 -3.04
CA VAL A 107 -10.33 6.07 -2.39
C VAL A 107 -11.33 7.16 -2.76
N LYS A 108 -10.88 8.43 -2.81
CA LYS A 108 -11.76 9.58 -3.06
C LYS A 108 -12.40 9.53 -4.44
N ARG A 109 -11.63 9.20 -5.49
CA ARG A 109 -12.16 9.17 -6.86
C ARG A 109 -13.36 8.22 -7.00
N PRO A 110 -13.25 6.93 -6.66
CA PRO A 110 -14.41 6.02 -6.69
C PRO A 110 -15.55 6.48 -5.77
N ALA A 111 -15.25 6.96 -4.57
CA ALA A 111 -16.26 7.48 -3.63
C ALA A 111 -17.03 8.69 -4.21
N GLN A 112 -16.42 9.43 -5.10
CA GLN A 112 -17.02 10.58 -5.78
C GLN A 112 -17.60 10.27 -7.17
N GLY A 113 -17.61 8.97 -7.56
CA GLY A 113 -18.18 8.52 -8.84
C GLY A 113 -17.21 8.60 -10.02
N GLU A 114 -15.91 8.74 -9.77
CA GLU A 114 -14.85 8.71 -10.78
C GLU A 114 -14.16 7.35 -10.75
N PHE A 115 -14.39 6.50 -11.76
CA PHE A 115 -13.90 5.12 -11.76
C PHE A 115 -12.74 4.94 -12.71
N PHE A 116 -11.54 4.72 -12.16
CA PHE A 116 -10.34 4.43 -12.92
C PHE A 116 -9.75 3.07 -12.52
N SER A 117 -9.43 2.25 -13.50
CA SER A 117 -8.87 0.91 -13.28
C SER A 117 -7.60 0.90 -12.43
N TRP A 118 -6.77 1.91 -12.57
CA TRP A 118 -5.53 2.04 -11.78
C TRP A 118 -5.77 2.31 -10.29
N ASP A 119 -6.88 2.96 -9.91
CA ASP A 119 -7.21 3.15 -8.49
C ASP A 119 -7.60 1.83 -7.85
N PHE A 120 -8.43 1.03 -8.53
CA PHE A 120 -8.80 -0.30 -8.06
C PHE A 120 -7.62 -1.24 -8.04
N ALA A 121 -6.72 -1.17 -9.02
CA ALA A 121 -5.50 -1.96 -9.04
C ALA A 121 -4.59 -1.62 -7.84
N PHE A 122 -4.41 -0.34 -7.54
CA PHE A 122 -3.62 0.10 -6.40
C PHE A 122 -4.23 -0.32 -5.06
N LEU A 123 -5.55 -0.13 -4.88
CA LEU A 123 -6.27 -0.56 -3.68
C LEU A 123 -6.28 -2.08 -3.55
N GLY A 124 -6.46 -2.81 -4.66
CA GLY A 124 -6.34 -4.27 -4.71
C GLY A 124 -4.96 -4.76 -4.30
N GLY A 125 -3.89 -4.04 -4.71
CA GLY A 125 -2.53 -4.31 -4.28
C GLY A 125 -2.34 -4.14 -2.76
N LEU A 126 -2.92 -3.10 -2.17
CA LEU A 126 -2.90 -2.90 -0.71
C LEU A 126 -3.60 -4.05 0.04
N LEU A 127 -4.79 -4.45 -0.43
CA LEU A 127 -5.53 -5.58 0.15
C LEU A 127 -4.76 -6.90 -0.02
N ALA A 128 -4.16 -7.11 -1.19
CA ALA A 128 -3.35 -8.30 -1.47
C ALA A 128 -2.13 -8.39 -0.55
N ALA A 129 -1.48 -7.27 -0.19
CA ALA A 129 -0.39 -7.27 0.78
C ALA A 129 -0.85 -7.73 2.17
N GLY A 130 -2.02 -7.26 2.63
CA GLY A 130 -2.62 -7.72 3.88
C GLY A 130 -2.98 -9.20 3.85
N ALA A 131 -3.65 -9.65 2.79
CA ALA A 131 -4.03 -11.06 2.61
C ALA A 131 -2.80 -11.98 2.51
N TYR A 132 -1.76 -11.57 1.78
CA TYR A 132 -0.50 -12.30 1.69
C TYR A 132 0.18 -12.45 3.07
N HIS A 133 0.19 -11.38 3.86
CA HIS A 133 0.74 -11.43 5.21
C HIS A 133 0.00 -12.46 6.09
N VAL A 134 -1.33 -12.44 6.06
CA VAL A 134 -2.14 -13.43 6.80
C VAL A 134 -1.89 -14.86 6.32
N ALA A 135 -1.76 -15.07 5.01
CA ALA A 135 -1.51 -16.39 4.43
C ALA A 135 -0.12 -16.94 4.80
N THR A 136 0.90 -16.07 4.98
CA THR A 136 2.29 -16.48 5.23
C THR A 136 2.69 -16.47 6.71
N ALA A 137 2.21 -15.48 7.47
CA ALA A 137 2.57 -15.28 8.88
C ALA A 137 1.44 -15.66 9.85
N GLY A 138 0.26 -15.99 9.32
CA GLY A 138 -0.94 -16.24 10.10
C GLY A 138 -1.69 -14.95 10.47
N PRO A 139 -2.93 -15.08 11.00
CA PRO A 139 -3.70 -13.94 11.45
C PRO A 139 -2.99 -13.25 12.62
N LEU A 140 -2.92 -11.92 12.53
CA LEU A 140 -2.42 -11.13 13.64
C LEU A 140 -3.43 -11.17 14.82
N PRO A 141 -2.95 -11.12 16.08
CA PRO A 141 -3.81 -10.89 17.22
C PRO A 141 -4.67 -9.65 16.97
N ALA A 142 -5.92 -9.69 17.44
CA ALA A 142 -6.80 -8.54 17.36
C ALA A 142 -6.15 -7.35 18.09
N GLU A 143 -5.67 -6.39 17.32
CA GLU A 143 -5.10 -5.17 17.88
C GLU A 143 -6.23 -4.29 18.44
N PRO A 144 -5.99 -3.64 19.59
CA PRO A 144 -6.98 -2.73 20.13
C PRO A 144 -7.28 -1.60 19.14
N MET A 145 -8.55 -1.38 18.94
CA MET A 145 -9.08 -0.27 18.14
C MET A 145 -10.01 0.57 18.99
N VAL A 146 -10.13 1.83 18.68
CA VAL A 146 -11.16 2.69 19.29
C VAL A 146 -12.55 2.13 19.00
N GLY A 147 -13.51 2.38 19.88
CA GLY A 147 -14.90 1.90 19.70
C GLY A 147 -15.49 2.31 18.34
N VAL A 148 -16.44 1.52 17.82
CA VAL A 148 -17.04 1.65 16.48
C VAL A 148 -17.52 3.07 16.17
N GLY A 149 -18.22 3.73 17.11
CA GLY A 149 -18.70 5.11 16.91
C GLY A 149 -17.55 6.12 16.77
N ARG A 150 -16.50 5.99 17.62
CA ARG A 150 -15.31 6.84 17.53
C ARG A 150 -14.53 6.56 16.25
N ALA A 151 -14.47 5.30 15.82
CA ALA A 151 -13.85 4.90 14.56
C ALA A 151 -14.58 5.52 13.34
N LEU A 152 -15.92 5.46 13.31
CA LEU A 152 -16.73 6.05 12.26
C LEU A 152 -16.53 7.57 12.18
N LEU A 153 -16.58 8.26 13.33
CA LEU A 153 -16.37 9.71 13.40
C LEU A 153 -14.95 10.10 12.95
N SER A 154 -13.93 9.43 13.48
CA SER A 154 -12.53 9.72 13.13
C SER A 154 -12.25 9.48 11.65
N GLY A 155 -12.76 8.38 11.09
CA GLY A 155 -12.72 8.13 9.65
C GLY A 155 -13.40 9.22 8.85
N GLY A 156 -14.59 9.66 9.26
CA GLY A 156 -15.33 10.77 8.63
C GLY A 156 -14.54 12.07 8.57
N LEU A 157 -13.90 12.44 9.68
CA LEU A 157 -13.04 13.63 9.75
C LEU A 157 -11.80 13.50 8.83
N VAL A 158 -11.14 12.33 8.84
CA VAL A 158 -10.01 12.05 7.93
C VAL A 158 -10.46 12.10 6.47
N GLY A 159 -11.61 11.53 6.16
CA GLY A 159 -12.19 11.53 4.81
C GLY A 159 -12.49 12.95 4.31
N ALA A 160 -13.23 13.74 5.08
CA ALA A 160 -13.53 15.12 4.78
C ALA A 160 -12.25 15.98 4.65
N GLY A 161 -11.33 15.85 5.62
CA GLY A 161 -10.06 16.57 5.65
C GLY A 161 -9.19 16.26 4.45
N SER A 162 -9.05 14.96 4.08
CA SER A 162 -8.28 14.54 2.92
C SER A 162 -8.91 14.98 1.59
N ALA A 163 -10.25 15.03 1.51
CA ALA A 163 -10.96 15.53 0.33
C ALA A 163 -10.81 17.06 0.16
N MET A 164 -10.83 17.82 1.26
CA MET A 164 -10.60 19.27 1.27
C MET A 164 -9.15 19.62 0.93
N GLY A 165 -8.19 18.97 1.58
CA GLY A 165 -6.74 19.19 1.38
C GLY A 165 -6.22 18.61 0.07
N ASN A 166 -6.99 17.70 -0.55
CA ASN A 166 -6.63 16.94 -1.74
C ASN A 166 -5.41 16.02 -1.53
N GLY A 167 -5.35 15.37 -0.38
CA GLY A 167 -4.30 14.41 -0.05
C GLY A 167 -4.32 13.98 1.42
N CYS A 168 -3.43 13.07 1.78
CA CYS A 168 -3.25 12.50 3.10
C CYS A 168 -1.78 12.41 3.47
N THR A 169 -1.43 11.66 4.51
CA THR A 169 -0.03 11.46 4.96
C THR A 169 0.89 10.95 3.85
N SER A 170 0.46 9.99 3.01
CA SER A 170 1.28 9.51 1.89
C SER A 170 1.42 10.55 0.76
N GLY A 171 0.36 11.32 0.47
CA GLY A 171 0.38 12.34 -0.57
C GLY A 171 1.16 13.59 -0.16
N HIS A 172 0.78 14.23 0.94
CA HIS A 172 1.45 15.43 1.43
C HIS A 172 2.68 15.11 2.27
N GLY A 173 2.56 14.17 3.23
CA GLY A 173 3.63 13.85 4.16
C GLY A 173 4.84 13.22 3.49
N ILE A 174 4.66 12.31 2.53
CA ILE A 174 5.77 11.68 1.80
C ILE A 174 6.02 12.41 0.48
N CYS A 175 5.15 12.25 -0.51
CA CYS A 175 5.41 12.73 -1.87
C CYS A 175 5.52 14.25 -1.98
N GLY A 176 4.70 14.98 -1.22
CA GLY A 176 4.68 16.44 -1.25
C GLY A 176 5.88 17.06 -0.58
N ASN A 177 6.26 16.54 0.61
CA ASN A 177 7.42 17.01 1.36
C ASN A 177 8.72 16.63 0.64
N ALA A 178 8.80 15.43 0.04
CA ALA A 178 9.96 15.03 -0.77
C ALA A 178 10.25 15.98 -1.94
N ARG A 179 9.22 16.68 -2.45
CA ARG A 179 9.34 17.70 -3.51
C ARG A 179 9.50 19.12 -2.95
N LEU A 180 9.65 19.26 -1.65
CA LEU A 180 9.74 20.56 -0.94
C LEU A 180 8.55 21.49 -1.29
N SER A 181 7.34 20.93 -1.48
CA SER A 181 6.14 21.69 -1.78
C SER A 181 5.67 22.50 -0.56
N PRO A 182 5.67 23.86 -0.59
CA PRO A 182 5.23 24.65 0.55
C PRO A 182 3.79 24.33 0.97
N ARG A 183 2.92 24.05 0.00
CA ARG A 183 1.54 23.60 0.24
C ARG A 183 1.48 22.32 1.07
N SER A 184 2.33 21.34 0.73
CA SER A 184 2.36 20.05 1.43
C SER A 184 3.00 20.17 2.80
N MET A 185 4.04 20.99 2.95
CA MET A 185 4.68 21.27 4.23
C MET A 185 3.69 21.92 5.20
N ALA A 186 2.96 22.94 4.75
CA ALA A 186 1.95 23.61 5.57
C ALA A 186 0.81 22.64 5.97
N TYR A 187 0.29 21.85 5.04
CA TYR A 187 -0.75 20.84 5.33
C TYR A 187 -0.24 19.80 6.34
N THR A 188 1.00 19.32 6.15
CA THR A 188 1.64 18.36 7.06
C THR A 188 1.81 18.96 8.46
N GLY A 189 2.30 20.17 8.56
CA GLY A 189 2.44 20.86 9.85
C GLY A 189 1.12 20.98 10.60
N VAL A 190 0.05 21.38 9.89
CA VAL A 190 -1.27 21.54 10.49
C VAL A 190 -1.84 20.20 10.94
N PHE A 191 -1.85 19.16 10.09
CA PHE A 191 -2.44 17.89 10.50
C PHE A 191 -1.61 17.19 11.60
N MET A 192 -0.29 17.38 11.63
CA MET A 192 0.55 16.90 12.73
C MET A 192 0.20 17.59 14.04
N LEU A 193 0.20 18.91 14.05
CA LEU A 193 -0.11 19.70 15.25
C LEU A 193 -1.49 19.37 15.82
N VAL A 194 -2.52 19.40 14.96
CA VAL A 194 -3.89 19.10 15.38
C VAL A 194 -4.03 17.61 15.79
N GLY A 195 -3.29 16.71 15.14
CA GLY A 195 -3.25 15.28 15.49
C GLY A 195 -2.68 15.06 16.89
N PHE A 196 -1.58 15.73 17.25
CA PHE A 196 -1.01 15.70 18.60
C PHE A 196 -1.99 16.25 19.65
N ILE A 197 -2.61 17.40 19.37
CA ILE A 197 -3.61 18.01 20.26
C ILE A 197 -4.80 17.06 20.46
N ALA A 198 -5.35 16.52 19.37
CA ALA A 198 -6.51 15.65 19.44
C ALA A 198 -6.21 14.31 20.15
N ALA A 199 -5.06 13.69 19.85
CA ALA A 199 -4.68 12.43 20.51
C ALA A 199 -4.50 12.60 22.01
N THR A 200 -3.92 13.72 22.45
CA THR A 200 -3.73 14.05 23.86
C THR A 200 -5.06 14.45 24.53
N ALA A 201 -5.85 15.32 23.90
CA ALA A 201 -7.09 15.83 24.47
C ALA A 201 -8.17 14.72 24.63
N PHE A 202 -8.19 13.74 23.77
CA PHE A 202 -9.14 12.63 23.79
C PHE A 202 -8.54 11.33 24.32
N ASP A 203 -7.36 11.40 24.93
CA ASP A 203 -6.64 10.25 25.50
C ASP A 203 -6.71 9.01 24.60
N THR A 204 -6.20 9.14 23.38
CA THR A 204 -6.27 8.05 22.39
C THR A 204 -5.38 6.87 22.81
N ALA A 205 -4.26 7.14 23.51
CA ALA A 205 -3.41 6.09 24.06
C ALA A 205 -4.15 5.26 25.12
N GLY A 206 -4.81 5.91 26.06
CA GLY A 206 -5.62 5.23 27.08
C GLY A 206 -6.82 4.48 26.47
N ALA A 207 -7.51 5.08 25.47
CA ALA A 207 -8.61 4.43 24.75
C ALA A 207 -8.20 3.16 23.99
N LEU A 208 -6.92 3.04 23.61
CA LEU A 208 -6.32 1.86 22.98
C LEU A 208 -5.65 0.92 24.01
N GLY A 209 -5.75 1.21 25.31
CA GLY A 209 -5.14 0.39 26.35
C GLY A 209 -3.61 0.33 26.29
N ILE A 210 -2.95 1.39 25.82
CA ILE A 210 -1.48 1.46 25.77
C ILE A 210 -0.97 1.58 27.22
N ALA A 211 -0.12 0.63 27.62
CA ALA A 211 0.49 0.65 28.94
C ALA A 211 1.37 1.88 29.13
N PRO A 212 1.39 2.50 30.34
CA PRO A 212 2.21 3.69 30.63
C PRO A 212 3.70 3.32 30.84
N VAL A 213 4.25 2.47 29.96
CA VAL A 213 5.65 2.06 29.97
C VAL A 213 6.34 2.71 28.79
N SER A 214 7.53 3.27 29.01
CA SER A 214 8.29 3.91 27.94
C SER A 214 8.56 2.95 26.78
N ALA A 215 8.05 3.30 25.61
CA ALA A 215 8.28 2.52 24.39
C ALA A 215 9.78 2.49 24.00
N VAL A 216 10.50 3.56 24.30
CA VAL A 216 11.95 3.66 24.03
C VAL A 216 12.73 2.70 24.93
N ALA A 217 12.31 2.49 26.19
CA ALA A 217 12.92 1.51 27.07
C ALA A 217 12.68 0.06 26.61
N ALA A 218 11.59 -0.18 25.90
CA ALA A 218 11.24 -1.47 25.32
C ALA A 218 11.68 -1.58 23.84
N MET A 219 12.84 -1.03 23.48
CA MET A 219 13.36 -1.09 22.13
C MET A 219 13.64 -2.53 21.71
N THR A 220 13.15 -2.89 20.53
CA THR A 220 13.38 -4.21 19.92
C THR A 220 14.12 -4.06 18.59
N VAL A 221 15.04 -5.00 18.38
CA VAL A 221 15.79 -5.13 17.13
C VAL A 221 15.31 -6.40 16.44
N PRO A 222 14.91 -6.36 15.16
CA PRO A 222 14.49 -7.54 14.44
C PRO A 222 15.66 -8.52 14.27
N PRO A 223 15.39 -9.84 14.19
CA PRO A 223 16.42 -10.83 13.92
C PRO A 223 17.02 -10.61 12.53
N LEU A 224 18.32 -10.97 12.37
CA LEU A 224 19.04 -10.79 11.10
C LEU A 224 18.30 -11.39 9.90
N ALA A 225 17.65 -12.55 10.07
CA ALA A 225 16.85 -13.18 9.02
C ALA A 225 15.68 -12.30 8.54
N ALA A 226 15.04 -11.54 9.44
CA ALA A 226 14.00 -10.61 9.06
C ALA A 226 14.56 -9.43 8.25
N LEU A 227 15.69 -8.88 8.67
CA LEU A 227 16.38 -7.82 7.93
C LEU A 227 16.76 -8.30 6.52
N GLN A 228 17.35 -9.49 6.41
CA GLN A 228 17.69 -10.09 5.12
C GLN A 228 16.46 -10.28 4.23
N ALA A 229 15.34 -10.76 4.78
CA ALA A 229 14.10 -10.93 4.05
C ALA A 229 13.54 -9.58 3.55
N TRP A 230 13.61 -8.51 4.36
CA TRP A 230 13.16 -7.17 3.94
C TRP A 230 14.04 -6.55 2.87
N PHE A 231 15.37 -6.71 2.97
CA PHE A 231 16.29 -6.27 1.91
C PHE A 231 16.07 -7.05 0.61
N ALA A 232 15.87 -8.38 0.70
CA ALA A 232 15.54 -9.20 -0.46
C ALA A 232 14.21 -8.77 -1.10
N PHE A 233 13.19 -8.49 -0.29
CA PHE A 233 11.91 -7.97 -0.77
C PHE A 233 12.05 -6.60 -1.44
N ALA A 234 12.83 -5.69 -0.86
CA ALA A 234 13.10 -4.39 -1.46
C ALA A 234 13.81 -4.53 -2.81
N ALA A 235 14.84 -5.38 -2.90
CA ALA A 235 15.55 -5.65 -4.13
C ALA A 235 14.65 -6.31 -5.19
N ALA A 236 13.84 -7.29 -4.81
CA ALA A 236 12.85 -7.92 -5.70
C ALA A 236 11.80 -6.91 -6.20
N SER A 237 11.37 -5.97 -5.35
CA SER A 237 10.45 -4.90 -5.72
C SER A 237 11.05 -3.99 -6.79
N VAL A 238 12.31 -3.58 -6.62
CA VAL A 238 13.04 -2.78 -7.63
C VAL A 238 13.16 -3.56 -8.93
N GLY A 239 13.53 -4.85 -8.88
CA GLY A 239 13.58 -5.73 -10.04
C GLY A 239 12.24 -5.84 -10.78
N ALA A 240 11.14 -5.99 -10.03
CA ALA A 240 9.78 -6.02 -10.61
C ALA A 240 9.43 -4.70 -11.31
N PHE A 241 9.78 -3.55 -10.74
CA PHE A 241 9.53 -2.25 -11.36
C PHE A 241 10.39 -2.04 -12.62
N ILE A 242 11.65 -2.47 -12.61
CA ILE A 242 12.52 -2.45 -13.81
C ILE A 242 11.92 -3.37 -14.88
N GLY A 243 11.49 -4.57 -14.53
CA GLY A 243 10.84 -5.52 -15.44
C GLY A 243 9.56 -4.96 -16.07
N LEU A 244 8.70 -4.32 -15.28
CA LEU A 244 7.50 -3.63 -15.79
C LEU A 244 7.87 -2.49 -16.73
N GLY A 245 8.91 -1.72 -16.42
CA GLY A 245 9.43 -0.69 -17.30
C GLY A 245 9.93 -1.25 -18.64
N ALA A 246 10.70 -2.31 -18.60
CA ALA A 246 11.18 -3.02 -19.79
C ALA A 246 10.04 -3.59 -20.63
N LEU A 247 9.01 -4.17 -19.99
CA LEU A 247 7.80 -4.64 -20.68
C LEU A 247 7.03 -3.51 -21.36
N ALA A 248 6.97 -2.33 -20.75
CA ALA A 248 6.30 -1.18 -21.34
C ALA A 248 7.04 -0.61 -22.57
N THR A 249 8.37 -0.74 -22.57
CA THR A 249 9.24 -0.19 -23.65
C THR A 249 9.57 -1.21 -24.73
N SER A 250 9.43 -2.53 -24.47
CA SER A 250 9.68 -3.57 -25.45
C SER A 250 8.49 -3.73 -26.40
N GLY A 251 8.71 -3.58 -27.71
CA GLY A 251 7.72 -3.83 -28.76
C GLY A 251 7.64 -2.73 -29.82
N LYS A 252 6.90 -2.98 -30.91
CA LYS A 252 6.74 -2.08 -32.04
C LYS A 252 6.06 -0.73 -31.66
N ASP A 253 5.40 -0.68 -30.51
CA ASP A 253 4.82 0.56 -29.96
C ASP A 253 5.89 1.57 -29.49
N ALA A 254 7.14 1.12 -29.33
CA ALA A 254 8.28 2.00 -29.02
C ALA A 254 8.70 2.85 -30.26
N ALA A 255 8.42 2.36 -31.46
CA ALA A 255 8.77 3.05 -32.70
C ALA A 255 7.78 4.16 -33.11
N SER A 256 6.59 4.22 -32.48
CA SER A 256 5.61 5.30 -32.67
C SER A 256 5.81 6.48 -31.70
N GLY A 257 6.95 6.54 -31.01
CA GLY A 257 7.42 7.72 -30.29
C GLY A 257 7.71 8.83 -31.31
N GLY A 258 6.66 9.41 -31.87
CA GLY A 258 6.75 10.61 -32.68
C GLY A 258 7.60 11.63 -31.94
N ALA A 259 8.59 12.15 -32.63
CA ALA A 259 9.40 13.25 -32.17
C ALA A 259 8.46 14.33 -31.61
N TYR A 260 8.55 14.54 -30.28
CA TYR A 260 7.88 15.68 -29.67
C TYR A 260 8.58 16.91 -30.22
N ALA A 261 7.98 17.54 -31.26
CA ALA A 261 8.30 18.90 -31.57
C ALA A 261 7.90 19.75 -30.37
N VAL A 262 8.87 20.08 -29.56
CA VAL A 262 8.70 21.07 -28.50
C VAL A 262 8.54 22.39 -29.21
N ASP A 263 7.31 22.86 -29.28
CA ASP A 263 7.05 24.23 -29.69
C ASP A 263 7.53 25.13 -28.54
N GLU A 264 8.73 25.64 -28.67
CA GLU A 264 9.45 26.45 -27.69
C GLU A 264 8.80 27.83 -27.45
N LEU A 265 7.64 28.11 -28.05
CA LEU A 265 7.02 29.42 -28.02
C LEU A 265 5.77 29.60 -27.17
N SER A 266 5.30 28.59 -26.46
CA SER A 266 4.16 28.78 -25.52
C SER A 266 4.51 28.49 -24.09
N GLY A 267 5.21 29.41 -23.42
CA GLY A 267 5.36 29.50 -21.98
C GLY A 267 4.01 29.80 -21.29
N GLY A 268 3.00 28.99 -21.52
CA GLY A 268 1.65 29.14 -20.96
C GLY A 268 1.12 27.84 -20.42
N LEU A 269 1.20 27.69 -19.10
CA LEU A 269 0.51 26.67 -18.33
C LEU A 269 -1.00 26.78 -18.53
N VAL A 270 -1.61 25.96 -19.36
CA VAL A 270 -3.07 25.80 -19.38
C VAL A 270 -3.42 24.61 -18.48
N SER A 271 -3.67 24.93 -17.21
CA SER A 271 -4.25 24.03 -16.24
C SER A 271 -5.78 24.17 -16.29
N GLY A 272 -6.46 23.07 -16.62
CA GLY A 272 -7.88 22.90 -16.32
C GLY A 272 -8.83 23.35 -17.43
N VAL A 273 -9.67 22.42 -17.83
CA VAL A 273 -10.74 22.48 -18.82
C VAL A 273 -10.26 22.20 -20.24
N GLN A 274 -10.38 20.93 -20.62
CA GLN A 274 -10.82 20.55 -21.98
C GLN A 274 -10.69 19.03 -22.17
N SER A 275 -11.68 18.26 -21.72
CA SER A 275 -11.87 16.88 -22.16
C SER A 275 -12.58 16.77 -23.53
N GLU A 276 -12.99 17.88 -24.12
CA GLU A 276 -13.88 17.87 -25.30
C GLU A 276 -13.27 18.30 -26.64
N LEU A 277 -12.03 18.80 -26.65
CA LEU A 277 -11.37 19.21 -27.89
C LEU A 277 -9.94 18.65 -28.01
N ARG A 278 -9.79 17.31 -27.95
CA ARG A 278 -8.53 16.72 -28.36
C ARG A 278 -8.46 16.66 -29.88
N PRO A 279 -7.44 17.27 -30.50
CA PRO A 279 -7.21 17.08 -31.93
C PRO A 279 -7.07 15.58 -32.28
N PRO A 280 -7.54 15.12 -33.44
CA PRO A 280 -7.54 13.69 -33.82
C PRO A 280 -6.14 13.06 -33.89
N TRP A 281 -5.08 13.86 -33.85
CA TRP A 281 -3.67 13.41 -33.87
C TRP A 281 -2.97 13.41 -32.51
N THR A 282 -3.70 13.58 -31.39
CA THR A 282 -3.06 13.45 -30.06
C THR A 282 -2.55 12.03 -29.84
N PRO A 283 -1.28 11.86 -29.41
CA PRO A 283 -0.71 10.54 -29.22
C PRO A 283 -1.50 9.75 -28.18
N THR A 284 -1.98 8.58 -28.55
CA THR A 284 -2.70 7.67 -27.66
C THR A 284 -1.73 6.66 -27.08
N ILE A 285 -1.94 6.34 -25.79
CA ILE A 285 -1.17 5.27 -25.12
C ILE A 285 -1.65 3.93 -25.69
N GLY A 286 -0.75 3.14 -26.26
CA GLY A 286 -1.05 1.80 -26.77
C GLY A 286 -1.62 0.86 -25.68
N PRO A 287 -2.34 -0.20 -26.08
CA PRO A 287 -3.03 -1.11 -25.15
C PRO A 287 -2.06 -1.78 -24.18
N ARG A 288 -0.87 -2.13 -24.63
CA ARG A 288 0.18 -2.72 -23.79
C ARG A 288 0.62 -1.76 -22.68
N LYS A 289 0.90 -0.50 -22.97
CA LYS A 289 1.26 0.50 -21.96
C LYS A 289 0.12 0.76 -20.97
N LYS A 290 -1.15 0.72 -21.43
CA LYS A 290 -2.32 0.80 -20.55
C LYS A 290 -2.35 -0.35 -19.57
N LEU A 291 -2.14 -1.59 -20.06
CA LEU A 291 -2.12 -2.79 -19.20
C LEU A 291 -0.97 -2.73 -18.18
N VAL A 292 0.25 -2.42 -18.63
CA VAL A 292 1.43 -2.28 -17.75
C VAL A 292 1.21 -1.16 -16.74
N ASN A 293 0.55 -0.08 -17.11
CA ASN A 293 0.21 1.03 -16.20
C ASN A 293 -0.69 0.54 -15.03
N VAL A 294 -1.72 -0.25 -15.32
CA VAL A 294 -2.61 -0.83 -14.30
C VAL A 294 -1.87 -1.87 -13.45
N ALA A 295 -1.08 -2.73 -14.07
CA ALA A 295 -0.26 -3.71 -13.36
C ALA A 295 0.78 -3.04 -12.44
N ALA A 296 1.39 -1.94 -12.89
CA ALA A 296 2.32 -1.16 -12.10
C ALA A 296 1.64 -0.60 -10.83
N ASP A 297 0.40 -0.11 -10.94
CA ASP A 297 -0.33 0.35 -9.76
C ASP A 297 -0.68 -0.77 -8.79
N ALA A 298 -1.00 -1.98 -9.28
CA ALA A 298 -1.22 -3.14 -8.41
C ALA A 298 0.06 -3.54 -7.65
N VAL A 299 1.20 -3.62 -8.36
CA VAL A 299 2.50 -3.93 -7.74
C VAL A 299 2.93 -2.84 -6.76
N VAL A 300 2.76 -1.56 -7.12
CA VAL A 300 3.02 -0.43 -6.22
C VAL A 300 2.15 -0.53 -4.97
N GLY A 301 0.85 -0.85 -5.11
CA GLY A 301 -0.06 -1.05 -3.98
C GLY A 301 0.41 -2.18 -3.06
N PHE A 302 0.83 -3.31 -3.63
CA PHE A 302 1.35 -4.46 -2.87
C PHE A 302 2.65 -4.12 -2.13
N VAL A 303 3.62 -3.51 -2.80
CA VAL A 303 4.91 -3.11 -2.19
C VAL A 303 4.68 -2.06 -1.10
N PHE A 304 3.83 -1.07 -1.36
CA PHE A 304 3.50 -0.03 -0.38
C PHE A 304 2.78 -0.63 0.83
N GLY A 305 1.80 -1.53 0.61
CA GLY A 305 1.10 -2.25 1.69
C GLY A 305 2.04 -3.08 2.55
N THR A 306 2.99 -3.79 1.93
CA THR A 306 4.02 -4.55 2.66
C THR A 306 4.93 -3.62 3.47
N GLY A 307 5.32 -2.46 2.94
CA GLY A 307 6.05 -1.43 3.69
C GLY A 307 5.29 -0.91 4.90
N LEU A 308 3.96 -0.73 4.80
CA LEU A 308 3.10 -0.36 5.92
C LEU A 308 3.04 -1.45 7.00
N ILE A 309 3.03 -2.73 6.60
CA ILE A 309 3.03 -3.86 7.53
C ILE A 309 4.38 -3.93 8.28
N ILE A 310 5.49 -3.92 7.55
CA ILE A 310 6.85 -3.99 8.13
C ILE A 310 7.09 -2.84 9.09
N SER A 311 6.69 -1.62 8.73
CA SER A 311 6.84 -0.43 9.59
C SER A 311 5.91 -0.43 10.81
N GLY A 312 4.99 -1.39 10.93
CA GLY A 312 3.99 -1.44 12.00
C GLY A 312 2.89 -0.39 11.88
N MET A 313 2.79 0.33 10.75
CA MET A 313 1.78 1.38 10.58
C MET A 313 0.35 0.84 10.47
N THR A 314 0.17 -0.45 10.21
CA THR A 314 -1.13 -1.13 10.24
C THR A 314 -1.68 -1.31 11.66
N ARG A 315 -0.87 -1.06 12.69
CA ARG A 315 -1.20 -1.16 14.11
C ARG A 315 -1.62 0.21 14.66
N PRO A 316 -2.89 0.42 15.04
CA PRO A 316 -3.36 1.71 15.54
C PRO A 316 -2.59 2.22 16.75
N VAL A 317 -2.14 1.31 17.60
CA VAL A 317 -1.34 1.63 18.80
C VAL A 317 -0.02 2.33 18.46
N LYS A 318 0.61 2.02 17.31
CA LYS A 318 1.85 2.68 16.86
C LYS A 318 1.61 4.15 16.48
N VAL A 319 0.54 4.41 15.74
CA VAL A 319 0.18 5.77 15.34
C VAL A 319 -0.30 6.58 16.54
N ALA A 320 -1.13 6.01 17.39
CA ALA A 320 -1.60 6.66 18.61
C ALA A 320 -0.46 6.94 19.59
N GLY A 321 0.46 5.98 19.76
CA GLY A 321 1.65 6.15 20.59
C GLY A 321 2.54 7.30 20.11
N PHE A 322 2.69 7.48 18.80
CA PHE A 322 3.40 8.63 18.25
C PHE A 322 2.67 9.94 18.48
N LEU A 323 1.36 9.98 18.28
CA LEU A 323 0.55 11.20 18.41
C LEU A 323 0.32 11.61 19.87
N SER A 324 0.38 10.68 20.80
CA SER A 324 0.24 10.97 22.25
C SER A 324 1.61 11.38 22.84
N ALA A 325 2.15 12.51 22.38
CA ALA A 325 3.52 12.94 22.71
C ALA A 325 3.77 13.20 24.21
N LEU A 326 2.72 13.47 24.99
CA LEU A 326 2.81 13.66 26.44
C LEU A 326 2.57 12.35 27.23
N HIS A 327 2.23 11.25 26.56
CA HIS A 327 2.03 9.96 27.19
C HIS A 327 3.39 9.30 27.51
N PRO A 328 3.56 8.63 28.66
CA PRO A 328 4.84 7.98 29.01
C PRO A 328 5.31 6.94 27.99
N ALA A 329 4.39 6.31 27.29
CA ALA A 329 4.66 5.33 26.21
C ALA A 329 4.82 5.98 24.82
N TRP A 330 5.28 7.24 24.73
CA TRP A 330 5.51 7.88 23.43
C TRP A 330 6.47 7.08 22.55
N ASP A 331 6.05 6.83 21.29
CA ASP A 331 6.78 6.01 20.32
C ASP A 331 7.20 6.85 19.09
N PRO A 332 8.49 7.14 18.90
CA PRO A 332 8.97 7.91 17.76
C PRO A 332 9.05 7.12 16.43
N SER A 333 8.62 5.86 16.38
CA SER A 333 8.73 4.99 15.18
C SER A 333 8.19 5.65 13.91
N LEU A 334 7.06 6.37 13.99
CA LEU A 334 6.47 7.03 12.82
C LEU A 334 7.39 8.09 12.20
N ALA A 335 8.19 8.80 13.02
CA ALA A 335 9.18 9.73 12.49
C ALA A 335 10.24 9.02 11.66
N LEU A 336 10.66 7.81 12.08
CA LEU A 336 11.64 7.01 11.33
C LEU A 336 11.03 6.44 10.03
N VAL A 337 9.74 6.05 10.05
CA VAL A 337 9.02 5.64 8.82
C VAL A 337 9.01 6.79 7.81
N MET A 338 8.64 7.99 8.26
CA MET A 338 8.62 9.18 7.41
C MET A 338 10.02 9.55 6.93
N GLY A 339 11.02 9.49 7.83
CA GLY A 339 12.43 9.75 7.50
C GLY A 339 12.97 8.79 6.44
N GLY A 340 12.74 7.49 6.59
CA GLY A 340 13.14 6.47 5.62
C GLY A 340 12.48 6.66 4.25
N ALA A 341 11.18 6.97 4.23
CA ALA A 341 10.47 7.26 2.99
C ALA A 341 11.00 8.53 2.31
N LEU A 342 11.21 9.61 3.05
CA LEU A 342 11.72 10.87 2.51
C LEU A 342 13.17 10.76 2.02
N ALA A 343 14.01 9.99 2.71
CA ALA A 343 15.40 9.76 2.31
C ALA A 343 15.53 9.15 0.91
N LEU A 344 14.56 8.34 0.50
CA LEU A 344 14.50 7.79 -0.87
C LEU A 344 13.67 8.66 -1.83
N CYS A 345 12.53 9.19 -1.37
CA CYS A 345 11.65 9.97 -2.24
C CYS A 345 12.29 11.29 -2.68
N ALA A 346 13.02 11.99 -1.81
CA ALA A 346 13.57 13.29 -2.17
C ALA A 346 14.61 13.21 -3.30
N PRO A 347 15.67 12.37 -3.21
CA PRO A 347 16.59 12.20 -4.34
C PRO A 347 15.93 11.54 -5.54
N GLY A 348 15.03 10.56 -5.34
CA GLY A 348 14.34 9.88 -6.43
C GLY A 348 13.45 10.81 -7.24
N PHE A 349 12.68 11.67 -6.58
CA PHE A 349 11.83 12.66 -7.26
C PHE A 349 12.64 13.76 -7.94
N TYR A 350 13.73 14.21 -7.31
CA TYR A 350 14.67 15.14 -7.93
C TYR A 350 15.27 14.55 -9.22
N PHE A 351 15.71 13.28 -9.16
CA PHE A 351 16.23 12.57 -10.33
C PHE A 351 15.18 12.47 -11.44
N VAL A 352 13.96 12.05 -11.11
CA VAL A 352 12.86 11.93 -12.09
C VAL A 352 12.56 13.28 -12.73
N GLN A 353 12.44 14.35 -11.94
CA GLN A 353 12.13 15.68 -12.48
C GLN A 353 13.25 16.25 -13.35
N LYS A 354 14.50 15.92 -13.04
CA LYS A 354 15.67 16.47 -13.76
C LYS A 354 16.01 15.69 -15.02
N TYR A 355 15.88 14.36 -14.99
CA TYR A 355 16.43 13.51 -16.05
C TYR A 355 15.37 12.76 -16.87
N GLN A 356 14.17 12.57 -16.35
CA GLN A 356 13.12 11.82 -17.02
C GLN A 356 12.13 12.78 -17.71
N ARG A 357 12.09 12.78 -19.05
CA ARG A 357 11.22 13.66 -19.84
C ARG A 357 9.74 13.31 -19.74
N ALA A 358 9.41 12.01 -19.68
CA ALA A 358 8.05 11.50 -19.57
C ALA A 358 8.02 10.20 -18.77
N PRO A 359 6.89 9.86 -18.12
CA PRO A 359 6.73 8.56 -17.47
C PRO A 359 6.78 7.41 -18.47
N VAL A 360 7.16 6.21 -18.01
CA VAL A 360 7.30 5.04 -18.89
C VAL A 360 5.96 4.63 -19.53
N CYS A 361 4.87 4.64 -18.75
CA CYS A 361 3.55 4.18 -19.14
C CYS A 361 2.51 5.30 -19.31
N SER A 362 2.92 6.57 -19.29
CA SER A 362 2.04 7.74 -19.44
C SER A 362 2.71 8.79 -20.33
N LEU A 363 1.94 9.79 -20.74
CA LEU A 363 2.46 10.87 -21.60
C LEU A 363 3.05 12.03 -20.79
N GLU A 364 2.49 12.28 -19.60
CA GLU A 364 2.83 13.44 -18.77
C GLU A 364 2.90 13.07 -17.30
N PHE A 365 3.67 13.83 -16.54
CA PHE A 365 3.70 13.77 -15.10
C PHE A 365 2.54 14.57 -14.51
N GLY A 366 1.72 13.93 -13.67
CA GLY A 366 0.59 14.55 -12.96
C GLY A 366 1.05 15.36 -11.73
N PHE A 367 1.97 16.29 -11.92
CA PHE A 367 2.36 17.19 -10.84
C PHE A 367 1.26 18.22 -10.58
N THR A 368 0.83 18.36 -9.33
CA THR A 368 -0.12 19.41 -8.95
C THR A 368 0.63 20.74 -8.89
N SER A 369 0.32 21.65 -9.79
CA SER A 369 0.91 23.00 -9.86
C SER A 369 0.36 23.99 -8.84
N LYS A 370 -0.60 23.58 -8.00
CA LYS A 370 -1.20 24.47 -6.98
C LYS A 370 -0.19 24.78 -5.88
N SER A 371 0.37 25.98 -5.92
CA SER A 371 1.27 26.49 -4.87
C SER A 371 0.54 27.29 -3.79
N LYS A 372 -0.70 27.73 -4.03
CA LYS A 372 -1.44 28.61 -3.11
C LYS A 372 -1.82 27.89 -1.83
N LEU A 373 -1.50 28.54 -0.71
CA LEU A 373 -1.99 28.21 0.62
C LEU A 373 -3.36 28.85 0.78
N ASP A 374 -4.41 28.04 0.81
CA ASP A 374 -5.79 28.52 0.96
C ASP A 374 -6.37 28.05 2.30
N ALA A 375 -7.34 28.78 2.82
CA ALA A 375 -8.01 28.44 4.07
C ALA A 375 -8.64 27.03 4.03
N ARG A 376 -9.04 26.58 2.84
CA ARG A 376 -9.60 25.25 2.63
C ARG A 376 -8.54 24.15 2.88
N LEU A 377 -7.30 24.37 2.45
CA LEU A 377 -6.20 23.47 2.72
C LEU A 377 -5.96 23.35 4.23
N MET A 378 -5.89 24.49 4.91
CA MET A 378 -5.64 24.54 6.35
C MET A 378 -6.75 23.87 7.16
N ALA A 379 -8.01 24.18 6.83
CA ALA A 379 -9.17 23.53 7.44
C ALA A 379 -9.20 22.02 7.15
N GLY A 380 -8.85 21.60 5.93
CA GLY A 380 -8.70 20.20 5.58
C GLY A 380 -7.61 19.50 6.39
N GLY A 381 -6.47 20.17 6.60
CA GLY A 381 -5.38 19.66 7.46
C GLY A 381 -5.82 19.51 8.93
N ALA A 382 -6.56 20.50 9.44
CA ALA A 382 -7.08 20.45 10.81
C ALA A 382 -8.10 19.29 11.00
N LEU A 383 -9.07 19.15 10.08
CA LEU A 383 -10.03 18.04 10.11
C LEU A 383 -9.33 16.67 10.00
N PHE A 384 -8.36 16.55 9.08
CA PHE A 384 -7.57 15.35 8.93
C PHE A 384 -6.81 15.01 10.23
N GLY A 385 -6.13 16.00 10.80
CA GLY A 385 -5.37 15.84 12.04
C GLY A 385 -6.26 15.44 13.22
N ALA A 386 -7.42 16.09 13.38
CA ALA A 386 -8.38 15.77 14.43
C ALA A 386 -8.85 14.30 14.31
N GLY A 387 -9.27 13.87 13.11
CA GLY A 387 -9.67 12.49 12.90
C GLY A 387 -8.52 11.51 13.08
N TRP A 388 -7.32 11.85 12.63
CA TRP A 388 -6.14 11.02 12.78
C TRP A 388 -5.74 10.85 14.26
N GLY A 389 -5.77 11.93 15.04
CA GLY A 389 -5.53 11.89 16.47
C GLY A 389 -6.59 11.10 17.24
N LEU A 390 -7.87 11.18 16.85
CA LEU A 390 -8.97 10.41 17.46
C LEU A 390 -8.90 8.91 17.16
N GLY A 391 -8.51 8.53 15.95
CA GLY A 391 -8.62 7.16 15.46
C GLY A 391 -7.34 6.35 15.54
N GLY A 392 -6.18 7.00 15.55
CA GLY A 392 -4.88 6.33 15.57
C GLY A 392 -4.57 5.54 14.29
N ILE A 393 -5.23 5.81 13.16
CA ILE A 393 -5.01 5.07 11.91
C ILE A 393 -5.08 5.98 10.69
N CYS A 394 -4.24 5.68 9.68
CA CYS A 394 -4.18 6.39 8.41
C CYS A 394 -4.98 5.69 7.29
N PRO A 395 -5.30 6.38 6.17
CA PRO A 395 -6.02 5.77 5.04
C PRO A 395 -5.35 4.53 4.44
N GLY A 396 -4.03 4.52 4.28
CA GLY A 396 -3.30 3.36 3.75
C GLY A 396 -3.36 2.14 4.66
N PRO A 397 -2.90 2.28 5.90
CA PRO A 397 -3.01 1.24 6.92
C PRO A 397 -4.41 0.66 7.11
N SER A 398 -5.46 1.50 7.05
CA SER A 398 -6.84 1.03 7.23
C SER A 398 -7.30 0.08 6.11
N ILE A 399 -6.90 0.35 4.86
CA ILE A 399 -7.21 -0.54 3.73
C ILE A 399 -6.47 -1.88 3.86
N VAL A 400 -5.18 -1.86 4.24
CA VAL A 400 -4.41 -3.09 4.48
C VAL A 400 -5.00 -3.87 5.66
N ALA A 401 -5.37 -3.18 6.75
CA ALA A 401 -5.95 -3.79 7.94
C ALA A 401 -7.30 -4.47 7.68
N LEU A 402 -8.10 -4.01 6.72
CA LEU A 402 -9.34 -4.70 6.31
C LEU A 402 -9.09 -6.15 5.87
N ALA A 403 -7.95 -6.42 5.24
CA ALA A 403 -7.59 -7.77 4.81
C ALA A 403 -6.83 -8.56 5.89
N MET A 404 -6.17 -7.87 6.84
CA MET A 404 -5.35 -8.51 7.88
C MET A 404 -6.15 -8.86 9.13
N VAL A 405 -6.99 -7.94 9.59
CA VAL A 405 -7.75 -8.05 10.84
C VAL A 405 -9.15 -7.51 10.59
N PRO A 406 -10.07 -8.32 10.07
CA PRO A 406 -11.45 -7.90 9.88
C PRO A 406 -12.08 -7.57 11.25
N SER A 407 -12.17 -6.27 11.53
CA SER A 407 -12.71 -5.73 12.77
C SER A 407 -13.85 -4.76 12.45
N PRO A 408 -14.97 -4.79 13.20
CA PRO A 408 -16.05 -3.82 13.01
C PRO A 408 -15.57 -2.37 13.10
N SER A 409 -14.60 -2.07 13.96
CA SER A 409 -14.04 -0.72 14.11
C SER A 409 -13.22 -0.29 12.89
N VAL A 410 -12.41 -1.19 12.29
CA VAL A 410 -11.68 -0.89 11.04
C VAL A 410 -12.66 -0.65 9.89
N ALA A 411 -13.67 -1.50 9.75
CA ALA A 411 -14.71 -1.35 8.73
C ALA A 411 -15.49 -0.02 8.91
N ALA A 412 -15.89 0.30 10.13
CA ALA A 412 -16.55 1.56 10.46
C ALA A 412 -15.66 2.77 10.16
N TRP A 413 -14.37 2.68 10.46
CA TRP A 413 -13.43 3.74 10.15
C TRP A 413 -13.33 4.00 8.63
N VAL A 414 -13.20 2.93 7.83
CA VAL A 414 -13.15 3.04 6.36
C VAL A 414 -14.48 3.56 5.80
N ALA A 415 -15.61 3.08 6.32
CA ALA A 415 -16.94 3.59 5.95
C ALA A 415 -17.06 5.09 6.27
N GLY A 416 -16.65 5.51 7.46
CA GLY A 416 -16.59 6.92 7.85
C GLY A 416 -15.74 7.75 6.89
N MET A 417 -14.54 7.25 6.53
CA MET A 417 -13.65 7.92 5.59
C MET A 417 -14.32 8.14 4.23
N VAL A 418 -14.98 7.12 3.68
CA VAL A 418 -15.72 7.24 2.41
C VAL A 418 -16.87 8.24 2.53
N LEU A 419 -17.67 8.15 3.59
CA LEU A 419 -18.78 9.09 3.85
C LEU A 419 -18.30 10.54 3.95
N GLY A 420 -17.19 10.79 4.67
CA GLY A 420 -16.60 12.13 4.77
C GLY A 420 -16.12 12.68 3.42
N MET A 421 -15.58 11.82 2.55
CA MET A 421 -15.19 12.21 1.18
C MET A 421 -16.39 12.56 0.31
N VAL A 422 -17.48 11.78 0.40
CA VAL A 422 -18.74 12.04 -0.32
C VAL A 422 -19.41 13.31 0.16
N ALA A 423 -19.52 13.50 1.48
CA ALA A 423 -20.10 14.70 2.08
C ALA A 423 -19.40 15.98 1.60
N ASN A 424 -18.08 15.97 1.50
CA ASN A 424 -17.32 17.09 0.98
C ASN A 424 -17.68 17.44 -0.48
N LYS A 425 -17.91 16.44 -1.35
CA LYS A 425 -18.37 16.67 -2.73
C LYS A 425 -19.71 17.39 -2.76
N ASN A 426 -20.66 16.92 -1.96
CA ASN A 426 -22.02 17.47 -1.93
C ASN A 426 -22.04 18.92 -1.42
N LEU A 427 -21.31 19.24 -0.35
CA LEU A 427 -21.16 20.59 0.16
C LEU A 427 -20.60 21.57 -0.87
N LEU A 428 -19.67 21.11 -1.73
CA LEU A 428 -19.08 21.94 -2.78
C LEU A 428 -20.04 22.18 -3.93
N SER A 429 -20.81 21.17 -4.33
CA SER A 429 -21.83 21.31 -5.39
C SER A 429 -22.91 22.29 -4.98
N THR A 430 -23.41 22.19 -3.75
CA THR A 430 -24.44 23.12 -3.20
C THR A 430 -23.92 24.55 -3.14
N ARG A 431 -22.70 24.80 -2.67
CA ARG A 431 -22.09 26.13 -2.64
C ARG A 431 -21.96 26.75 -4.04
N ARG A 432 -21.60 25.94 -5.03
CA ARG A 432 -21.44 26.38 -6.41
C ARG A 432 -22.81 26.77 -7.01
N GLN A 433 -23.85 25.98 -6.75
CA GLN A 433 -25.22 26.29 -7.18
C GLN A 433 -25.75 27.57 -6.53
N SER A 434 -25.57 27.75 -5.21
CA SER A 434 -26.00 28.95 -4.53
C SER A 434 -25.27 30.21 -5.00
N SER A 435 -23.97 30.12 -5.31
CA SER A 435 -23.22 31.26 -5.85
C SER A 435 -23.63 31.61 -7.29
N MET A 436 -23.99 30.63 -8.10
CA MET A 436 -24.51 30.87 -9.45
C MET A 436 -25.90 31.46 -9.42
N SER A 437 -26.78 31.02 -8.52
CA SER A 437 -28.09 31.60 -8.32
C SER A 437 -28.04 33.04 -7.79
N ALA A 438 -27.09 33.34 -6.90
CA ALA A 438 -26.89 34.70 -6.40
C ALA A 438 -26.24 35.64 -7.42
N ALA A 439 -25.53 35.14 -8.42
CA ALA A 439 -24.96 35.93 -9.51
C ALA A 439 -25.95 36.18 -10.68
N SER A 440 -27.10 35.47 -10.69
CA SER A 440 -28.17 35.61 -11.68
C SER A 440 -29.31 36.47 -11.20
N LEU A 441 -29.29 36.98 -9.98
CA LEU A 441 -30.15 38.00 -9.40
C LEU A 441 -29.48 39.37 -9.40
#